data_387fdb8b4a8416b24eb66a34c44ebeef
#
_entry.id   387fdb8b4a8416b24eb66a34c44ebeef
#
_cell.length_a   1.000
_cell.length_b   1.000
_cell.length_c   1.000
_cell.angle_alpha   90.00
_cell.angle_beta   90.00
_cell.angle_gamma   90.00
#
_symmetry.space_group_name_H-M   'P 1'
#
loop_
_entity.id
_entity.type
_entity.pdbx_description
1 polymer ?
#
loop_
_entity_poly.entity_id
_entity_poly.type
_entity_poly.pdbx_seq_one_letter_code
_entity_poly.pdbx_strand_id
1 'polypeptide(L)'
;RPGWQEYLKNCLTPLYNGNTDPQSDSGNLYSWQKSEFDFSYPDWPIQEEQLLVYWIYTYFCGAVYDDEIFAKVKMAVVCTLFIHELNVGTYLKNNRQFKLDDQIRICYQFSRELEHSDLNLNRFEELMSEKEIFSFENLLKICCCK
;
A
#
# COMPACT_ATOMS: atom_id res chain seq x y z
N ARG A 1 3.92 -9.22 -14.74
CA ARG A 1 4.76 -10.44 -14.76
C ARG A 1 4.11 -11.52 -13.91
N PRO A 2 4.12 -12.81 -14.33
CA PRO A 2 3.46 -13.87 -13.54
C PRO A 2 3.95 -13.95 -12.10
N GLY A 3 5.23 -13.73 -11.86
CA GLY A 3 5.82 -13.78 -10.52
C GLY A 3 5.36 -12.67 -9.57
N TRP A 4 4.97 -11.50 -10.09
CA TRP A 4 4.46 -10.41 -9.26
C TRP A 4 3.06 -10.71 -8.70
N GLN A 5 2.17 -11.24 -9.55
CA GLN A 5 0.82 -11.63 -9.09
C GLN A 5 0.88 -12.73 -8.03
N GLU A 6 1.78 -13.69 -8.21
CA GLU A 6 2.00 -14.74 -7.21
C GLU A 6 2.59 -14.18 -5.92
N TYR A 7 3.55 -13.25 -6.02
CA TYR A 7 4.11 -12.56 -4.86
C TYR A 7 3.04 -11.81 -4.06
N LEU A 8 2.21 -10.98 -4.73
CA LEU A 8 1.10 -10.27 -4.09
C LEU A 8 0.14 -11.24 -3.40
N LYS A 9 -0.28 -12.28 -4.10
CA LYS A 9 -1.16 -13.31 -3.54
C LYS A 9 -0.56 -13.93 -2.28
N ASN A 10 0.71 -14.29 -2.31
CA ASN A 10 1.40 -14.90 -1.18
C ASN A 10 1.59 -13.96 0.02
N CYS A 11 1.76 -12.67 -0.21
CA CYS A 11 1.87 -11.67 0.86
C CYS A 11 0.50 -11.32 1.45
N LEU A 12 -0.54 -11.20 0.62
CA LEU A 12 -1.85 -10.70 1.07
C LEU A 12 -2.79 -11.82 1.53
N THR A 13 -2.57 -13.07 1.12
CA THR A 13 -3.40 -14.22 1.56
C THR A 13 -3.52 -14.33 3.09
N PRO A 14 -2.46 -14.15 3.91
CA PRO A 14 -2.59 -14.20 5.36
C PRO A 14 -3.56 -13.16 5.95
N LEU A 15 -3.66 -11.99 5.31
CA LEU A 15 -4.58 -10.92 5.71
C LEU A 15 -6.04 -11.27 5.43
N TYR A 16 -6.31 -12.01 4.34
CA TYR A 16 -7.66 -12.26 3.87
C TYR A 16 -8.23 -13.63 4.24
N ASN A 17 -7.40 -14.61 4.61
CA ASN A 17 -7.86 -15.94 4.98
C ASN A 17 -8.69 -16.01 6.28
N GLY A 18 -8.70 -14.92 7.08
CA GLY A 18 -9.61 -14.78 8.22
C GLY A 18 -11.00 -14.23 7.85
N ASN A 19 -11.24 -13.83 6.60
CA ASN A 19 -12.34 -12.97 6.18
C ASN A 19 -13.39 -13.69 5.32
N THR A 20 -13.53 -15.01 5.40
CA THR A 20 -14.44 -15.77 4.52
C THR A 20 -15.90 -15.77 4.97
N ASP A 21 -16.22 -15.17 6.12
CA ASP A 21 -17.59 -15.14 6.64
C ASP A 21 -18.08 -13.69 6.86
N PRO A 22 -19.07 -13.18 6.09
CA PRO A 22 -19.54 -11.80 6.20
C PRO A 22 -20.24 -11.48 7.54
N GLN A 23 -20.45 -12.44 8.40
CA GLN A 23 -21.03 -12.26 9.74
C GLN A 23 -20.04 -12.53 10.89
N SER A 24 -18.79 -12.86 10.60
CA SER A 24 -17.77 -13.08 11.61
C SER A 24 -16.97 -11.80 11.92
N ASP A 25 -16.39 -11.77 13.10
CA ASP A 25 -15.54 -10.72 13.72
C ASP A 25 -14.26 -10.34 12.90
N SER A 26 -14.29 -10.55 11.58
CA SER A 26 -13.17 -10.49 10.67
C SER A 26 -12.59 -9.08 10.50
N GLY A 27 -13.43 -8.05 10.59
CA GLY A 27 -12.97 -6.65 10.58
C GLY A 27 -12.11 -6.34 11.81
N ASN A 28 -12.45 -6.91 12.95
CA ASN A 28 -11.69 -6.75 14.19
C ASN A 28 -10.34 -7.48 14.11
N LEU A 29 -10.28 -8.66 13.48
CA LEU A 29 -9.04 -9.41 13.32
C LEU A 29 -8.05 -8.67 12.41
N TYR A 30 -8.51 -8.14 11.29
CA TYR A 30 -7.68 -7.38 10.37
C TYR A 30 -7.11 -6.11 11.02
N SER A 31 -7.96 -5.32 11.67
CA SER A 31 -7.54 -4.12 12.40
C SER A 31 -6.54 -4.47 13.52
N TRP A 32 -6.77 -5.57 14.22
CA TRP A 32 -5.86 -6.04 15.25
C TRP A 32 -4.49 -6.44 14.68
N GLN A 33 -4.45 -7.16 13.56
CA GLN A 33 -3.20 -7.54 12.89
C GLN A 33 -2.37 -6.33 12.44
N LYS A 34 -3.03 -5.30 11.92
CA LYS A 34 -2.36 -4.03 11.57
C LYS A 34 -1.81 -3.34 12.81
N SER A 35 -2.60 -3.19 13.84
CA SER A 35 -2.17 -2.57 15.11
C SER A 35 -1.02 -3.34 15.76
N GLU A 36 -1.05 -4.67 15.68
CA GLU A 36 0.05 -5.51 16.19
C GLU A 36 1.35 -5.27 15.41
N PHE A 37 1.29 -5.17 14.08
CA PHE A 37 2.44 -4.83 13.25
C PHE A 37 2.97 -3.43 13.60
N ASP A 38 2.13 -2.42 13.64
CA ASP A 38 2.51 -1.04 13.94
C ASP A 38 3.18 -0.92 15.31
N PHE A 39 2.70 -1.68 16.30
CA PHE A 39 3.33 -1.77 17.61
C PHE A 39 4.67 -2.51 17.60
N SER A 40 4.77 -3.58 16.81
CA SER A 40 5.96 -4.43 16.73
C SER A 40 7.08 -3.83 15.89
N TYR A 41 6.74 -2.89 15.00
CA TYR A 41 7.69 -2.22 14.11
C TYR A 41 7.59 -0.70 14.24
N PRO A 42 8.15 -0.12 15.32
CA PRO A 42 8.00 1.30 15.66
C PRO A 42 8.66 2.27 14.67
N ASP A 43 9.51 1.78 13.77
CA ASP A 43 10.11 2.60 12.71
C ASP A 43 9.15 2.89 11.55
N TRP A 44 8.01 2.15 11.47
CA TRP A 44 7.08 2.28 10.36
C TRP A 44 6.53 3.69 10.15
N PRO A 45 6.09 4.46 11.16
CA PRO A 45 5.55 5.80 10.93
C PRO A 45 6.55 6.74 10.26
N ILE A 46 7.85 6.64 10.59
CA ILE A 46 8.91 7.43 9.97
C ILE A 46 9.10 7.01 8.52
N GLN A 47 9.09 5.70 8.26
CA GLN A 47 9.24 5.16 6.90
C GLN A 47 8.02 5.45 6.04
N GLU A 48 6.81 5.41 6.61
CA GLU A 48 5.55 5.79 5.96
C GLU A 48 5.61 7.24 5.47
N GLU A 49 6.05 8.16 6.35
CA GLU A 49 6.25 9.57 5.99
C GLU A 49 7.27 9.74 4.87
N GLN A 50 8.42 9.09 4.96
CA GLN A 50 9.46 9.15 3.94
C GLN A 50 9.00 8.60 2.59
N LEU A 51 8.25 7.51 2.57
CA LEU A 51 7.65 6.96 1.37
C LEU A 51 6.64 7.92 0.74
N LEU A 52 5.77 8.51 1.55
CA LEU A 52 4.78 9.48 1.08
C LEU A 52 5.47 10.71 0.46
N VAL A 53 6.49 11.24 1.14
CA VAL A 53 7.30 12.37 0.63
C VAL A 53 8.00 11.99 -0.67
N TYR A 54 8.59 10.79 -0.75
CA TYR A 54 9.22 10.29 -1.97
C TYR A 54 8.25 10.25 -3.16
N TRP A 55 7.06 9.68 -2.99
CA TRP A 55 6.04 9.59 -4.03
C TRP A 55 5.57 10.97 -4.49
N ILE A 56 5.30 11.88 -3.54
CA ILE A 56 4.90 13.24 -3.85
C ILE A 56 6.02 13.95 -4.61
N TYR A 57 7.24 13.91 -4.10
CA TYR A 57 8.37 14.63 -4.72
C TYR A 57 8.69 14.10 -6.12
N THR A 58 8.60 12.80 -6.33
CA THR A 58 8.95 12.18 -7.62
C THR A 58 7.91 12.43 -8.69
N TYR A 59 6.62 12.37 -8.36
CA TYR A 59 5.54 12.36 -9.35
C TYR A 59 4.73 13.64 -9.41
N PHE A 60 4.66 14.41 -8.33
CA PHE A 60 3.84 15.64 -8.29
C PHE A 60 4.30 16.70 -9.29
N CYS A 61 5.59 16.79 -9.58
CA CYS A 61 6.10 17.73 -10.59
C CYS A 61 5.54 17.45 -11.99
N GLY A 62 5.14 16.22 -12.30
CA GLY A 62 4.48 15.84 -13.54
C GLY A 62 3.12 16.50 -13.72
N ALA A 63 2.42 16.77 -12.62
CA ALA A 63 1.10 17.40 -12.64
C ALA A 63 1.06 18.81 -13.26
N VAL A 64 2.22 19.46 -13.35
CA VAL A 64 2.36 20.77 -14.05
C VAL A 64 2.14 20.62 -15.57
N TYR A 65 2.33 19.40 -16.10
CA TYR A 65 2.24 19.14 -17.53
C TYR A 65 0.91 18.48 -17.95
N ASP A 66 0.29 17.74 -17.05
CA ASP A 66 -0.91 16.94 -17.34
C ASP A 66 -2.18 17.41 -16.61
N ASP A 67 -2.06 18.42 -15.73
CA ASP A 67 -3.12 18.97 -14.88
C ASP A 67 -3.74 17.94 -13.90
N GLU A 68 -3.14 16.74 -13.75
CA GLU A 68 -3.65 15.61 -12.94
C GLU A 68 -3.15 15.64 -11.49
N ILE A 69 -3.17 16.82 -10.86
CA ILE A 69 -2.68 17.05 -9.48
C ILE A 69 -3.31 16.04 -8.50
N PHE A 70 -4.62 15.86 -8.58
CA PHE A 70 -5.35 15.00 -7.64
C PHE A 70 -5.02 13.52 -7.82
N ALA A 71 -4.81 13.07 -9.06
CA ALA A 71 -4.40 11.70 -9.33
C ALA A 71 -3.01 11.41 -8.74
N LYS A 72 -2.07 12.33 -8.88
CA LYS A 72 -0.70 12.20 -8.32
C LYS A 72 -0.71 12.12 -6.79
N VAL A 73 -1.50 12.97 -6.11
CA VAL A 73 -1.61 12.92 -4.64
C VAL A 73 -2.28 11.62 -4.19
N LYS A 74 -3.37 11.23 -4.83
CA LYS A 74 -4.04 9.94 -4.52
C LYS A 74 -3.09 8.77 -4.73
N MET A 75 -2.33 8.78 -5.83
CA MET A 75 -1.33 7.75 -6.12
C MET A 75 -0.30 7.63 -4.99
N ALA A 76 0.24 8.76 -4.51
CA ALA A 76 1.21 8.76 -3.41
C ALA A 76 0.63 8.10 -2.14
N VAL A 77 -0.59 8.48 -1.76
CA VAL A 77 -1.29 7.89 -0.60
C VAL A 77 -1.53 6.40 -0.80
N VAL A 78 -2.09 6.01 -1.95
CA VAL A 78 -2.43 4.60 -2.24
C VAL A 78 -1.18 3.72 -2.31
N CYS A 79 -0.08 4.19 -2.91
CA CYS A 79 1.20 3.46 -2.93
C CYS A 79 1.71 3.20 -1.51
N THR A 80 1.67 4.22 -0.65
CA THR A 80 2.12 4.11 0.74
C THR A 80 1.25 3.13 1.52
N LEU A 81 -0.08 3.21 1.40
CA LEU A 81 -1.01 2.27 2.01
C LEU A 81 -0.78 0.84 1.50
N PHE A 82 -0.52 0.67 0.21
CA PHE A 82 -0.28 -0.65 -0.38
C PHE A 82 1.00 -1.28 0.15
N ILE A 83 2.07 -0.49 0.31
CA ILE A 83 3.32 -0.95 0.92
C ILE A 83 3.07 -1.37 2.38
N HIS A 84 2.25 -0.62 3.14
CA HIS A 84 1.86 -1.01 4.50
C HIS A 84 1.16 -2.39 4.52
N GLU A 85 0.20 -2.62 3.64
CA GLU A 85 -0.48 -3.92 3.55
C GLU A 85 0.49 -5.07 3.23
N LEU A 86 1.46 -4.83 2.34
CA LEU A 86 2.51 -5.81 2.03
C LEU A 86 3.43 -6.09 3.23
N ASN A 87 3.72 -5.06 4.02
CA ASN A 87 4.50 -5.19 5.25
C ASN A 87 3.77 -6.06 6.27
N VAL A 88 2.49 -5.75 6.55
CA VAL A 88 1.65 -6.53 7.48
C VAL A 88 1.53 -7.98 7.00
N GLY A 89 1.25 -8.20 5.71
CA GLY A 89 1.18 -9.55 5.14
C GLY A 89 2.50 -10.32 5.26
N THR A 90 3.62 -9.64 5.05
CA THR A 90 4.96 -10.24 5.20
C THR A 90 5.27 -10.56 6.67
N TYR A 91 4.92 -9.67 7.58
CA TYR A 91 5.04 -9.87 9.02
C TYR A 91 4.30 -11.13 9.48
N LEU A 92 3.04 -11.28 9.08
CA LEU A 92 2.22 -12.44 9.41
C LEU A 92 2.80 -13.74 8.83
N LYS A 93 3.26 -13.69 7.57
CA LYS A 93 3.88 -14.82 6.88
C LYS A 93 5.18 -15.27 7.54
N ASN A 94 5.96 -14.33 8.08
CA ASN A 94 7.24 -14.57 8.74
C ASN A 94 7.08 -14.87 10.24
N ASN A 95 5.98 -15.42 10.68
CA ASN A 95 5.71 -15.74 12.08
C ASN A 95 5.85 -14.51 13.00
N ARG A 96 5.29 -13.38 12.58
CA ARG A 96 5.31 -12.11 13.31
C ARG A 96 6.72 -11.55 13.53
N GLN A 97 7.57 -11.71 12.55
CA GLN A 97 8.89 -11.11 12.49
C GLN A 97 9.01 -10.23 11.24
N PHE A 98 9.49 -9.01 11.43
CA PHE A 98 9.72 -8.05 10.36
C PHE A 98 11.00 -7.28 10.62
N LYS A 99 11.81 -7.09 9.59
CA LYS A 99 13.09 -6.41 9.65
C LYS A 99 13.20 -5.37 8.55
N LEU A 100 14.15 -4.45 8.69
CA LEU A 100 14.45 -3.46 7.68
C LEU A 100 14.71 -4.08 6.29
N ASP A 101 15.37 -5.23 6.23
CA ASP A 101 15.63 -5.94 4.97
C ASP A 101 14.32 -6.39 4.28
N ASP A 102 13.27 -6.73 5.05
CA ASP A 102 11.96 -7.05 4.51
C ASP A 102 11.32 -5.80 3.90
N GLN A 103 11.40 -4.67 4.60
CA GLN A 103 10.93 -3.37 4.11
C GLN A 103 11.61 -2.97 2.81
N ILE A 104 12.94 -3.03 2.77
CA ILE A 104 13.73 -2.69 1.58
C ILE A 104 13.33 -3.59 0.41
N ARG A 105 13.19 -4.89 0.65
CA ARG A 105 12.79 -5.85 -0.39
C ARG A 105 11.40 -5.56 -0.94
N ILE A 106 10.44 -5.22 -0.09
CA ILE A 106 9.07 -4.87 -0.50
C ILE A 106 9.08 -3.60 -1.34
N CYS A 107 9.72 -2.53 -0.86
CA CYS A 107 9.84 -1.27 -1.59
C CYS A 107 10.51 -1.47 -2.96
N TYR A 108 11.61 -2.22 -3.00
CA TYR A 108 12.31 -2.53 -4.25
C TYR A 108 11.43 -3.29 -5.26
N GLN A 109 10.71 -4.30 -4.81
CA GLN A 109 9.83 -5.07 -5.68
C GLN A 109 8.65 -4.24 -6.16
N PHE A 110 8.04 -3.44 -5.28
CA PHE A 110 6.94 -2.56 -5.61
C PHE A 110 7.36 -1.49 -6.64
N SER A 111 8.46 -0.80 -6.39
CA SER A 111 9.04 0.20 -7.30
C SER A 111 9.34 -0.43 -8.67
N ARG A 112 9.97 -1.58 -8.71
CA ARG A 112 10.30 -2.26 -9.97
C ARG A 112 9.08 -2.59 -10.82
N GLU A 113 7.96 -2.96 -10.20
CA GLU A 113 6.74 -3.32 -10.95
C GLU A 113 5.89 -2.10 -11.32
N LEU A 114 5.94 -1.03 -10.54
CA LEU A 114 5.17 0.18 -10.81
C LEU A 114 5.99 1.22 -11.58
N GLU A 115 7.13 1.65 -11.03
CA GLU A 115 7.89 2.80 -11.55
C GLU A 115 8.69 2.48 -12.82
N HIS A 116 9.13 1.23 -12.99
CA HIS A 116 9.86 0.78 -14.19
C HIS A 116 8.94 0.22 -15.29
N SER A 117 7.67 0.60 -15.26
CA SER A 117 6.68 0.22 -16.27
C SER A 117 5.73 1.38 -16.54
N ASP A 118 6.00 2.15 -17.58
CA ASP A 118 5.13 3.26 -17.99
C ASP A 118 3.67 2.82 -18.15
N LEU A 119 3.46 1.61 -18.67
CA LEU A 119 2.11 1.04 -18.81
C LEU A 119 1.41 0.87 -17.45
N ASN A 120 2.12 0.35 -16.45
CA ASN A 120 1.54 0.16 -15.11
C ASN A 120 1.33 1.49 -14.41
N LEU A 121 2.28 2.41 -14.55
CA LEU A 121 2.19 3.75 -13.95
C LEU A 121 0.99 4.51 -14.51
N ASN A 122 0.87 4.60 -15.84
CA ASN A 122 -0.24 5.28 -16.51
C ASN A 122 -1.59 4.64 -16.13
N ARG A 123 -1.65 3.30 -16.11
CA ARG A 123 -2.88 2.62 -15.72
C ARG A 123 -3.24 2.86 -14.25
N PHE A 124 -2.25 2.98 -13.38
CA PHE A 124 -2.47 3.29 -11.98
C PHE A 124 -3.02 4.71 -11.79
N GLU A 125 -2.49 5.69 -12.53
CA GLU A 125 -3.00 7.07 -12.56
C GLU A 125 -4.45 7.14 -13.08
N GLU A 126 -4.76 6.43 -14.17
CA GLU A 126 -6.13 6.32 -14.68
C GLU A 126 -7.09 5.77 -13.60
N LEU A 127 -6.68 4.72 -12.88
CA LEU A 127 -7.48 4.16 -11.80
C LEU A 127 -7.74 5.17 -10.67
N MET A 128 -6.74 6.02 -10.34
CA MET A 128 -6.92 7.07 -9.33
C MET A 128 -7.94 8.12 -9.76
N SER A 129 -8.05 8.39 -11.06
CA SER A 129 -9.00 9.36 -11.61
C SER A 129 -10.39 8.77 -11.80
N GLU A 130 -10.49 7.53 -12.31
CA GLU A 130 -11.74 6.92 -12.73
C GLU A 130 -12.53 6.21 -11.61
N LYS A 131 -11.82 5.60 -10.63
CA LYS A 131 -12.49 4.71 -9.67
C LYS A 131 -12.92 5.44 -8.41
N GLU A 132 -14.21 5.39 -8.11
CA GLU A 132 -14.80 5.99 -6.91
C GLU A 132 -14.18 5.47 -5.59
N ILE A 133 -13.72 4.23 -5.58
CA ILE A 133 -13.03 3.67 -4.41
C ILE A 133 -11.81 4.50 -4.00
N PHE A 134 -11.16 5.17 -4.96
CA PHE A 134 -10.03 6.07 -4.73
C PHE A 134 -10.45 7.55 -4.64
N SER A 135 -11.72 7.83 -4.33
CA SER A 135 -12.14 9.20 -4.02
C SER A 135 -11.42 9.73 -2.77
N PHE A 136 -11.21 11.04 -2.69
CA PHE A 136 -10.61 11.65 -1.50
C PHE A 136 -11.37 11.31 -0.22
N GLU A 137 -12.69 11.29 -0.28
CA GLU A 137 -13.53 10.94 0.87
C GLU A 137 -13.21 9.54 1.40
N ASN A 138 -13.08 8.55 0.50
CA ASN A 138 -12.76 7.18 0.88
C ASN A 138 -11.32 7.05 1.40
N LEU A 139 -10.36 7.71 0.76
CA LEU A 139 -8.96 7.71 1.21
C LEU A 139 -8.81 8.37 2.58
N LEU A 140 -9.50 9.50 2.82
CA LEU A 140 -9.50 10.16 4.13
C LEU A 140 -10.10 9.26 5.22
N LYS A 141 -11.18 8.53 4.93
CA LYS A 141 -11.75 7.55 5.87
C LYS A 141 -10.69 6.51 6.26
N ILE A 142 -9.95 5.96 5.30
CA ILE A 142 -8.90 4.96 5.57
C ILE A 142 -7.76 5.56 6.40
N CYS A 143 -7.31 6.77 6.07
CA CYS A 143 -6.20 7.42 6.77
C CYS A 143 -6.57 7.91 8.18
N CYS A 144 -7.84 8.31 8.40
CA CYS A 144 -8.30 8.85 9.68
C CYS A 144 -8.87 7.79 10.64
N CYS A 145 -9.13 6.57 10.16
CA CYS A 145 -9.61 5.45 10.99
C CYS A 145 -8.46 4.57 11.52
N LYS A 146 -7.33 5.21 11.85
CA LYS A 146 -6.22 4.52 12.54
C LYS A 146 -6.49 4.40 14.03
#